data_c1a733220e002b36fee8cc595a8f0fbd
#
_entry.id   c1a733220e002b36fee8cc595a8f0fbd
#
_cell.length_a   1.000
_cell.length_b   1.000
_cell.length_c   1.000
_cell.angle_alpha   90.00
_cell.angle_beta   90.00
_cell.angle_gamma   90.00
#
_symmetry.space_group_name_H-M   'P 1'
#
loop_
_entity.id
_entity.type
_entity.pdbx_description
1 polymer ?
#
loop_
_entity_poly.entity_id
_entity_poly.type
_entity_poly.pdbx_seq_one_letter_code
_entity_poly.pdbx_strand_id
1 'polypeptide(L)'
;MPLSSKIRDRCRVYLGTDERIQYVIPGMSLYVNRSRMRVGFLVMVTDRHVTLLACSRWSLNRPKQIWERLPRSTELGPLEIHPSLGPILSVGGIDMEIDEEYVSAVRAANLEVSGDALPEDPYPGG
;
A
#
# COMPACT_ATOMS: atom_id res chain seq x y z
N MET A 1 8.54 8.27 -10.07
CA MET A 1 7.55 9.30 -10.36
C MET A 1 6.32 9.14 -9.51
N PRO A 2 5.82 10.21 -8.93
CA PRO A 2 4.57 10.10 -8.19
C PRO A 2 3.43 9.72 -9.14
N LEU A 3 2.46 9.02 -8.60
CA LEU A 3 1.30 8.60 -9.37
C LEU A 3 0.51 9.82 -9.86
N SER A 4 -0.01 9.73 -11.07
CA SER A 4 -0.81 10.80 -11.63
C SER A 4 -2.14 10.91 -10.89
N SER A 5 -2.76 12.08 -10.99
CA SER A 5 -4.08 12.31 -10.42
C SER A 5 -5.13 11.36 -11.03
N LYS A 6 -4.93 10.95 -12.27
CA LYS A 6 -5.80 9.98 -12.95
C LYS A 6 -5.87 8.66 -12.21
N ILE A 7 -4.71 8.17 -11.75
CA ILE A 7 -4.64 6.90 -11.02
C ILE A 7 -5.36 7.02 -9.69
N ARG A 8 -5.15 8.13 -8.98
CA ARG A 8 -5.84 8.40 -7.73
C ARG A 8 -7.36 8.49 -7.94
N ASP A 9 -7.78 9.13 -9.02
CA ASP A 9 -9.20 9.22 -9.35
C ASP A 9 -9.83 7.86 -9.59
N ARG A 10 -9.09 6.96 -10.25
CA ARG A 10 -9.56 5.59 -10.44
C ARG A 10 -9.68 4.83 -9.13
N CYS A 11 -8.79 5.11 -8.19
CA CYS A 11 -8.83 4.49 -6.87
C CYS A 11 -10.03 4.96 -6.05
N ARG A 12 -10.51 6.18 -6.27
CA ARG A 12 -11.63 6.73 -5.51
C ARG A 12 -12.92 5.95 -5.65
N VAL A 13 -13.07 5.21 -6.73
CA VAL A 13 -14.23 4.35 -6.94
C VAL A 13 -14.36 3.29 -5.84
N TYR A 14 -13.25 2.94 -5.21
CA TYR A 14 -13.19 1.90 -4.19
C TYR A 14 -13.23 2.45 -2.76
N LEU A 15 -13.43 3.75 -2.61
CA LEU A 15 -13.52 4.38 -1.30
C LEU A 15 -14.91 4.17 -0.69
N GLY A 16 -14.92 4.05 0.64
CA GLY A 16 -16.17 4.12 1.38
C GLY A 16 -16.63 5.56 1.55
N THR A 17 -17.76 5.73 2.21
CA THR A 17 -18.31 7.05 2.51
C THR A 17 -17.35 7.80 3.43
N ASP A 18 -17.01 9.03 3.05
CA ASP A 18 -16.13 9.92 3.82
C ASP A 18 -14.71 9.39 4.01
N GLU A 19 -14.33 8.43 3.21
CA GLU A 19 -12.97 7.87 3.25
C GLU A 19 -12.05 8.69 2.35
N ARG A 20 -10.84 8.99 2.82
CA ARG A 20 -9.87 9.81 2.10
C ARG A 20 -8.58 9.06 1.84
N ILE A 21 -8.07 9.18 0.63
CA ILE A 21 -6.79 8.59 0.26
C ILE A 21 -5.65 9.39 0.87
N GLN A 22 -4.78 8.69 1.58
CA GLN A 22 -3.55 9.28 2.13
C GLN A 22 -2.35 8.94 1.26
N TYR A 23 -2.22 7.66 0.88
CA TYR A 23 -1.12 7.19 0.04
C TYR A 23 -1.63 6.17 -0.96
N VAL A 24 -1.00 6.13 -2.12
CA VAL A 24 -1.20 5.07 -3.10
C VAL A 24 0.18 4.57 -3.52
N ILE A 25 0.43 3.29 -3.29
CA ILE A 25 1.73 2.69 -3.54
C ILE A 25 1.56 1.59 -4.58
N PRO A 26 2.12 1.74 -5.79
CA PRO A 26 2.06 0.69 -6.79
C PRO A 26 3.09 -0.39 -6.50
N GLY A 27 2.72 -1.62 -6.72
CA GLY A 27 3.61 -2.76 -6.55
C GLY A 27 3.31 -3.84 -7.56
N MET A 28 4.29 -4.71 -7.77
CA MET A 28 4.15 -5.86 -8.64
C MET A 28 4.38 -7.11 -7.81
N SER A 29 3.38 -7.97 -7.73
CA SER A 29 3.49 -9.18 -6.93
C SER A 29 4.54 -10.11 -7.50
N LEU A 30 5.25 -10.82 -6.62
CA LEU A 30 6.20 -11.85 -7.03
C LEU A 30 5.46 -13.16 -7.29
N TYR A 31 4.51 -13.47 -6.42
CA TYR A 31 3.68 -14.66 -6.54
C TYR A 31 2.27 -14.35 -6.04
N VAL A 32 1.28 -14.91 -6.72
CA VAL A 32 -0.11 -14.86 -6.27
C VAL A 32 -0.65 -16.29 -6.26
N ASN A 33 -1.15 -16.74 -5.11
CA ASN A 33 -1.71 -18.09 -4.94
C ASN A 33 -0.77 -19.19 -5.45
N ARG A 34 0.53 -19.06 -5.15
CA ARG A 34 1.57 -20.00 -5.59
C ARG A 34 1.78 -20.03 -7.10
N SER A 35 1.17 -19.11 -7.82
CA SER A 35 1.38 -18.95 -9.24
C SER A 35 2.54 -17.98 -9.49
N ARG A 36 3.31 -18.23 -10.54
CA ARG A 36 4.38 -17.32 -10.95
C ARG A 36 3.84 -16.11 -11.72
N MET A 37 2.54 -15.97 -11.77
CA MET A 37 1.91 -14.87 -12.48
C MET A 37 2.12 -13.57 -11.71
N ARG A 38 2.71 -12.59 -12.37
CA ARG A 38 2.92 -11.27 -11.77
C ARG A 38 1.65 -10.45 -11.95
N VAL A 39 1.15 -9.91 -10.87
CA VAL A 39 -0.04 -9.07 -10.87
C VAL A 39 0.31 -7.72 -10.27
N GLY A 40 -0.12 -6.66 -10.95
CA GLY A 40 0.04 -5.32 -10.43
C GLY A 40 -0.97 -5.06 -9.33
N PHE A 41 -0.51 -4.39 -8.27
CA PHE A 41 -1.36 -3.97 -7.17
C PHE A 41 -1.18 -2.49 -6.90
N LEU A 42 -2.24 -1.88 -6.41
CA LEU A 42 -2.16 -0.57 -5.80
C LEU A 42 -2.52 -0.73 -4.33
N VAL A 43 -1.61 -0.35 -3.45
CA VAL A 43 -1.88 -0.33 -2.02
C VAL A 43 -2.44 1.04 -1.70
N MET A 44 -3.75 1.12 -1.54
CA MET A 44 -4.44 2.36 -1.24
C MET A 44 -4.57 2.49 0.27
N VAL A 45 -3.82 3.43 0.84
CA VAL A 45 -3.88 3.73 2.27
C VAL A 45 -4.81 4.92 2.45
N THR A 46 -5.86 4.71 3.21
CA THR A 46 -6.84 5.75 3.50
C THR A 46 -6.84 6.04 4.99
N ASP A 47 -7.67 6.97 5.41
CA ASP A 47 -7.84 7.27 6.83
C ASP A 47 -8.53 6.13 7.59
N ARG A 48 -9.11 5.15 6.89
CA ARG A 48 -9.87 4.06 7.51
C ARG A 48 -9.37 2.67 7.18
N HIS A 49 -8.73 2.50 6.04
CA HIS A 49 -8.35 1.17 5.55
C HIS A 49 -7.01 1.18 4.86
N VAL A 50 -6.43 0.00 4.78
CA VAL A 50 -5.37 -0.32 3.83
C VAL A 50 -6.01 -1.29 2.84
N THR A 51 -6.27 -0.81 1.63
CA THR A 51 -6.98 -1.59 0.62
C THR A 51 -6.03 -2.00 -0.50
N LEU A 52 -5.96 -3.29 -0.76
CA LEU A 52 -5.18 -3.82 -1.87
C LEU A 52 -6.09 -3.90 -3.09
N LEU A 53 -5.73 -3.18 -4.14
CA LEU A 53 -6.46 -3.19 -5.40
C LEU A 53 -5.67 -3.96 -6.43
N ALA A 54 -6.28 -5.02 -6.98
CA ALA A 54 -5.66 -5.76 -8.07
C ALA A 54 -5.88 -5.01 -9.38
N CYS A 55 -4.81 -4.88 -10.15
CA CYS A 55 -4.84 -4.14 -11.40
C CYS A 55 -5.10 -5.05 -12.60
N SER A 56 -5.49 -4.43 -13.70
CA SER A 56 -5.67 -5.13 -14.97
C SER A 56 -4.35 -5.71 -15.46
N ARG A 57 -4.40 -6.91 -16.04
CA ARG A 57 -3.21 -7.55 -16.64
C ARG A 57 -2.67 -6.76 -17.82
N TRP A 58 -3.56 -6.02 -18.49
CA TRP A 58 -3.21 -5.30 -19.72
C TRP A 58 -2.80 -3.87 -19.46
N SER A 59 -3.10 -3.34 -18.28
CA SER A 59 -2.79 -1.96 -17.95
C SER A 59 -2.42 -1.86 -16.49
N LEU A 60 -1.13 -1.68 -16.22
CA LEU A 60 -0.63 -1.47 -14.88
C LEU A 60 -1.21 -0.16 -14.33
N ASN A 61 -1.39 -0.11 -13.01
CA ASN A 61 -1.95 1.05 -12.32
C ASN A 61 -3.41 1.36 -12.70
N ARG A 62 -4.08 0.38 -13.32
CA ARG A 62 -5.52 0.48 -13.55
C ARG A 62 -6.22 -0.51 -12.63
N PRO A 63 -6.76 -0.06 -11.50
CA PRO A 63 -7.41 -0.97 -10.56
C PRO A 63 -8.64 -1.60 -11.20
N LYS A 64 -8.80 -2.89 -10.95
CA LYS A 64 -9.89 -3.67 -11.50
C LYS A 64 -10.84 -4.16 -10.43
N GLN A 65 -10.30 -4.51 -9.26
CA GLN A 65 -11.10 -5.03 -8.16
C GLN A 65 -10.38 -4.88 -6.84
N ILE A 66 -11.15 -4.90 -5.77
CA ILE A 66 -10.58 -4.98 -4.43
C ILE A 66 -10.10 -6.41 -4.21
N TRP A 67 -8.81 -6.55 -3.90
CA TRP A 67 -8.25 -7.84 -3.55
C TRP A 67 -8.50 -8.14 -2.07
N GLU A 68 -8.20 -7.16 -1.24
CA GLU A 68 -8.39 -7.29 0.20
C GLU A 68 -8.46 -5.90 0.84
N ARG A 69 -9.32 -5.79 1.84
CA ARG A 69 -9.45 -4.55 2.60
C ARG A 69 -9.07 -4.82 4.04
N LEU A 70 -8.01 -4.18 4.49
CA LEU A 70 -7.47 -4.33 5.83
C LEU A 70 -7.76 -3.09 6.66
N PRO A 71 -7.80 -3.20 8.00
CA PRO A 71 -7.98 -2.00 8.83
C PRO A 71 -6.79 -1.06 8.69
N ARG A 72 -7.04 0.22 8.94
CA ARG A 72 -5.98 1.24 8.84
C ARG A 72 -4.83 0.97 9.80
N SER A 73 -5.09 0.28 10.91
CA SER A 73 -4.04 -0.08 11.88
C SER A 73 -3.04 -1.10 11.36
N THR A 74 -3.26 -1.63 10.16
CA THR A 74 -2.34 -2.58 9.53
C THR A 74 -1.04 -1.87 9.18
N GLU A 75 0.08 -2.41 9.66
CA GLU A 75 1.39 -1.94 9.23
C GLU A 75 1.72 -2.49 7.86
N LEU A 76 2.28 -1.62 7.03
CA LEU A 76 2.79 -2.02 5.72
C LEU A 76 4.18 -2.63 5.92
N GLY A 77 4.27 -3.93 5.76
CA GLY A 77 5.55 -4.57 5.95
C GLY A 77 5.43 -6.05 6.25
N PRO A 78 6.57 -6.70 6.44
CA PRO A 78 7.91 -6.10 6.45
C PRO A 78 8.34 -5.56 5.09
N LEU A 79 9.21 -4.57 5.12
CA LEU A 79 9.83 -4.00 3.93
C LEU A 79 11.29 -4.41 3.91
N GLU A 80 11.68 -5.16 2.90
CA GLU A 80 13.05 -5.64 2.74
C GLU A 80 13.67 -5.05 1.49
N ILE A 81 14.94 -4.66 1.59
CA ILE A 81 15.68 -4.19 0.42
C ILE A 81 16.48 -5.35 -0.12
N HIS A 82 16.02 -5.89 -1.23
CA HIS A 82 16.68 -7.02 -1.87
C HIS A 82 17.79 -6.54 -2.81
N PRO A 83 18.99 -7.14 -2.75
CA PRO A 83 20.11 -6.67 -3.58
C PRO A 83 19.83 -6.67 -5.09
N SER A 84 19.03 -7.60 -5.56
CA SER A 84 18.77 -7.76 -7.00
C SER A 84 17.43 -7.19 -7.43
N LEU A 85 16.43 -7.21 -6.56
CA LEU A 85 15.06 -6.84 -6.91
C LEU A 85 14.65 -5.46 -6.41
N GLY A 86 15.42 -4.91 -5.46
CA GLY A 86 15.06 -3.66 -4.82
C GLY A 86 14.09 -3.86 -3.66
N PRO A 87 13.30 -2.83 -3.32
CA PRO A 87 12.40 -2.94 -2.16
C PRO A 87 11.27 -3.94 -2.40
N ILE A 88 11.08 -4.81 -1.43
CA ILE A 88 9.98 -5.79 -1.43
C ILE A 88 9.12 -5.52 -0.21
N LEU A 89 7.86 -5.25 -0.46
CA LEU A 89 6.87 -4.95 0.57
C LEU A 89 5.92 -6.14 0.71
N SER A 90 5.73 -6.59 1.94
CA SER A 90 4.76 -7.66 2.23
C SER A 90 3.55 -7.05 2.91
N VAL A 91 2.39 -7.19 2.31
CA VAL A 91 1.12 -6.70 2.85
C VAL A 91 0.03 -7.70 2.52
N GLY A 92 -0.77 -8.05 3.54
CA GLY A 92 -1.91 -8.95 3.32
C GLY A 92 -1.52 -10.30 2.77
N GLY A 93 -0.34 -10.80 3.12
CA GLY A 93 0.15 -12.08 2.63
C GLY A 93 0.68 -12.05 1.21
N ILE A 94 0.82 -10.86 0.63
CA ILE A 94 1.34 -10.70 -0.72
C ILE A 94 2.69 -9.98 -0.65
N ASP A 95 3.70 -10.57 -1.28
CA ASP A 95 5.01 -9.96 -1.43
C ASP A 95 5.03 -9.24 -2.78
N MET A 96 5.31 -7.95 -2.76
CA MET A 96 5.34 -7.17 -3.97
C MET A 96 6.60 -6.31 -4.05
N GLU A 97 7.10 -6.20 -5.27
CA GLU A 97 8.22 -5.31 -5.58
C GLU A 97 7.67 -3.90 -5.77
N ILE A 98 8.26 -2.93 -5.10
CA ILE A 98 7.85 -1.53 -5.23
C ILE A 98 9.04 -0.70 -5.68
N ASP A 99 8.75 0.49 -6.20
CA ASP A 99 9.80 1.43 -6.56
C ASP A 99 10.39 2.07 -5.31
N GLU A 100 11.69 2.35 -5.35
CA GLU A 100 12.39 2.99 -4.25
C GLU A 100 11.76 4.31 -3.82
N GLU A 101 11.22 5.04 -4.77
CA GLU A 101 10.59 6.33 -4.49
C GLU A 101 9.40 6.21 -3.54
N TYR A 102 8.81 5.02 -3.41
CA TYR A 102 7.65 4.82 -2.53
C TYR A 102 8.02 4.32 -1.13
N VAL A 103 9.29 4.05 -0.87
CA VAL A 103 9.74 3.59 0.45
C VAL A 103 9.41 4.61 1.53
N SER A 104 9.59 5.88 1.23
CA SER A 104 9.27 6.95 2.19
C SER A 104 7.79 7.00 2.50
N ALA A 105 6.93 6.73 1.52
CA ALA A 105 5.48 6.69 1.72
C ALA A 105 5.09 5.52 2.63
N VAL A 106 5.72 4.36 2.44
CA VAL A 106 5.50 3.19 3.30
C VAL A 106 5.87 3.52 4.74
N ARG A 107 7.03 4.12 4.93
CA ARG A 107 7.50 4.48 6.26
C ARG A 107 6.62 5.54 6.91
N ALA A 108 6.19 6.52 6.14
CA ALA A 108 5.29 7.57 6.64
C ALA A 108 3.95 6.97 7.08
N ALA A 109 3.38 6.09 6.27
CA ALA A 109 2.13 5.44 6.61
C ALA A 109 2.25 4.63 7.90
N ASN A 110 3.37 3.91 8.08
CA ASN A 110 3.61 3.12 9.29
C ASN A 110 3.82 3.99 10.52
N LEU A 111 4.48 5.13 10.35
CA LEU A 111 4.66 6.07 11.45
C LEU A 111 3.34 6.64 11.93
N GLU A 112 2.42 6.91 11.02
CA GLU A 112 1.09 7.40 11.38
C GLU A 112 0.33 6.37 12.21
N VAL A 113 0.42 5.09 11.84
CA VAL A 113 -0.19 4.01 12.61
C VAL A 113 0.44 3.90 13.99
N SER A 114 1.77 3.92 14.05
CA SER A 114 2.49 3.84 15.31
C SER A 114 2.18 5.02 16.21
N GLY A 115 2.09 6.21 15.62
CA GLY A 115 1.76 7.42 16.36
C GLY A 115 0.35 7.35 16.96
N ASP A 116 -0.60 6.83 16.18
CA ASP A 116 -1.98 6.69 16.64
C ASP A 116 -2.12 5.57 17.66
N ALA A 117 -1.34 4.51 17.52
CA ALA A 117 -1.41 3.34 18.39
C ALA A 117 -0.65 3.53 19.69
N LEU A 118 0.31 4.43 19.73
CA LEU A 118 1.07 4.70 20.94
C LEU A 118 0.17 5.40 21.95
N PRO A 119 0.24 4.97 23.21
CA PRO A 119 -0.45 5.71 24.25
C PRO A 119 0.15 7.11 24.31
N GLU A 120 -0.65 8.04 24.77
CA GLU A 120 -0.19 9.39 24.97
C GLU A 120 1.14 9.35 25.72
N ASP A 121 2.11 10.06 25.20
CA ASP A 121 3.44 10.08 25.81
C ASP A 121 3.32 10.60 27.25
N PRO A 122 3.67 9.76 28.23
CA PRO A 122 3.61 10.21 29.62
C PRO A 122 4.62 11.32 29.91
N TYR A 123 5.52 11.56 28.99
CA TYR A 123 6.47 12.65 29.07
C TYR A 123 6.23 13.59 27.91
N PRO A 124 5.20 14.43 27.95
CA PRO A 124 4.98 15.36 26.88
C PRO A 124 6.25 16.19 26.69
N GLY A 125 6.86 16.04 25.54
CA GLY A 125 8.13 16.68 25.30
C GLY A 125 9.32 15.96 25.90
N GLY A 126 9.10 14.77 26.37
CA GLY A 126 10.23 14.01 26.90
C GLY A 126 10.04 12.55 26.69
#